data_f27043268f4a8d14a9d98cec4abbdba8
#
_entry.id   f27043268f4a8d14a9d98cec4abbdba8
#
_cell.length_a   1.000
_cell.length_b   1.000
_cell.length_c   1.000
_cell.angle_alpha   90.00
_cell.angle_beta   90.00
_cell.angle_gamma   90.00
#
_symmetry.space_group_name_H-M   'P 1'
#
loop_
_entity.id
_entity.type
_entity.pdbx_description
1 polymer ?
#
loop_
_entity_poly.entity_id
_entity_poly.type
_entity_poly.pdbx_seq_one_letter_code
_entity_poly.pdbx_strand_id
1 'polypeptide(L)'
;MLIAITGGIGMGKSTILSQFQGLGAKTLDADDVAHDMYLPNRPAYTTLLQHWGNGILAQDGTLDRKKIAGIVFQSKEELAWLNSVMHPLVRNAIQDCANEDARPLFCAIPLLFESGWEETADKIISVWCDRETQMQRLIARGWSREHAKDRLDSQWSPERKLLLADYAIVSGCSWQHLADQCRIVYQAIVASITQSL
;
A
#
# COMPACT_ATOMS: atom_id res chain seq x y z
N MET A 1 15.77 4.81 -5.35
CA MET A 1 14.88 4.18 -6.33
C MET A 1 13.68 3.57 -5.62
N LEU A 2 12.46 3.90 -6.04
CA LEU A 2 11.21 3.40 -5.46
C LEU A 2 10.55 2.36 -6.40
N ILE A 3 10.34 1.15 -5.89
CA ILE A 3 9.63 0.06 -6.58
C ILE A 3 8.26 -0.08 -5.90
N ALA A 4 7.20 0.35 -6.56
CA ALA A 4 5.85 0.22 -6.02
C ALA A 4 5.29 -1.18 -6.25
N ILE A 5 4.74 -1.81 -5.20
CA ILE A 5 4.01 -3.07 -5.28
C ILE A 5 2.53 -2.75 -5.10
N THR A 6 1.75 -2.90 -6.15
CA THR A 6 0.31 -2.65 -6.14
C THR A 6 -0.50 -3.90 -6.42
N GLY A 7 -1.81 -3.79 -6.33
CA GLY A 7 -2.76 -4.89 -6.55
C GLY A 7 -3.96 -4.77 -5.64
N GLY A 8 -5.06 -5.41 -5.97
CA GLY A 8 -6.29 -5.38 -5.20
C GLY A 8 -6.14 -5.91 -3.77
N ILE A 9 -7.13 -5.61 -2.94
CA ILE A 9 -7.24 -6.19 -1.61
C ILE A 9 -7.31 -7.73 -1.70
N GLY A 10 -6.64 -8.45 -0.79
CA GLY A 10 -6.63 -9.93 -0.83
C GLY A 10 -5.64 -10.53 -1.84
N MET A 11 -4.94 -9.74 -2.65
CA MET A 11 -4.02 -10.26 -3.68
C MET A 11 -2.66 -10.71 -3.16
N GLY A 12 -2.34 -10.52 -1.87
CA GLY A 12 -1.11 -11.07 -1.29
C GLY A 12 0.11 -10.15 -1.35
N LYS A 13 -0.08 -8.83 -1.47
CA LYS A 13 1.02 -7.84 -1.48
C LYS A 13 1.97 -7.97 -0.28
N SER A 14 1.45 -8.14 0.93
CA SER A 14 2.26 -8.32 2.14
C SER A 14 3.12 -9.59 2.10
N THR A 15 2.59 -10.67 1.52
CA THR A 15 3.35 -11.91 1.30
C THR A 15 4.51 -11.67 0.35
N ILE A 16 4.27 -10.95 -0.75
CA ILE A 16 5.30 -10.61 -1.73
C ILE A 16 6.34 -9.67 -1.14
N LEU A 17 5.90 -8.68 -0.34
CA LEU A 17 6.81 -7.80 0.39
C LEU A 17 7.74 -8.59 1.31
N SER A 18 7.22 -9.59 2.03
CA SER A 18 8.03 -10.50 2.86
C SER A 18 8.99 -11.36 2.04
N GLN A 19 8.62 -11.78 0.81
CA GLN A 19 9.54 -12.49 -0.09
C GLN A 19 10.71 -11.58 -0.50
N PHE A 20 10.45 -10.34 -0.90
CA PHE A 20 11.51 -9.38 -1.24
C PHE A 20 12.39 -9.07 -0.04
N GLN A 21 11.82 -8.94 1.16
CA GLN A 21 12.59 -8.77 2.40
C GLN A 21 13.52 -9.96 2.65
N GLY A 22 13.04 -11.19 2.43
CA GLY A 22 13.85 -12.41 2.52
C GLY A 22 14.98 -12.48 1.50
N LEU A 23 14.87 -11.76 0.37
CA LEU A 23 15.95 -11.61 -0.63
C LEU A 23 16.92 -10.47 -0.29
N GLY A 24 16.76 -9.80 0.84
CA GLY A 24 17.63 -8.69 1.28
C GLY A 24 17.19 -7.31 0.77
N ALA A 25 15.99 -7.20 0.17
CA ALA A 25 15.46 -5.91 -0.26
C ALA A 25 15.10 -5.02 0.93
N LYS A 26 15.24 -3.70 0.77
CA LYS A 26 14.61 -2.71 1.65
C LYS A 26 13.12 -2.68 1.35
N THR A 27 12.28 -2.87 2.36
CA THR A 27 10.83 -2.98 2.19
C THR A 27 10.07 -2.02 3.09
N LEU A 28 8.91 -1.54 2.62
CA LEU A 28 8.02 -0.64 3.35
C LEU A 28 6.57 -0.93 2.97
N ASP A 29 5.63 -0.77 3.90
CA ASP A 29 4.20 -0.78 3.62
C ASP A 29 3.64 0.64 3.80
N ALA A 30 3.01 1.18 2.77
CA ALA A 30 2.44 2.53 2.81
C ALA A 30 1.31 2.65 3.86
N ASP A 31 0.60 1.56 4.15
CA ASP A 31 -0.43 1.54 5.18
C ASP A 31 0.19 1.68 6.57
N ASP A 32 1.37 1.08 6.82
CA ASP A 32 2.13 1.24 8.07
C ASP A 32 2.64 2.67 8.22
N VAL A 33 3.19 3.26 7.14
CA VAL A 33 3.61 4.67 7.12
C VAL A 33 2.44 5.59 7.44
N ALA A 34 1.28 5.36 6.79
CA ALA A 34 0.08 6.14 7.07
C ALA A 34 -0.37 5.97 8.53
N HIS A 35 -0.22 4.76 9.10
CA HIS A 35 -0.52 4.50 10.51
C HIS A 35 0.36 5.33 11.43
N ASP A 36 1.66 5.38 11.16
CA ASP A 36 2.63 6.13 11.97
C ASP A 36 2.36 7.64 11.97
N MET A 37 1.75 8.17 10.89
CA MET A 37 1.39 9.60 10.83
C MET A 37 0.33 10.01 11.88
N TYR A 38 -0.44 9.04 12.42
CA TYR A 38 -1.44 9.30 13.46
C TYR A 38 -0.85 9.34 14.88
N LEU A 39 0.40 8.95 15.06
CA LEU A 39 1.04 8.93 16.37
C LEU A 39 1.29 10.35 16.91
N PRO A 40 1.29 10.56 18.24
CA PRO A 40 1.67 11.83 18.85
C PRO A 40 3.02 12.34 18.33
N ASN A 41 3.14 13.64 18.18
CA ASN A 41 4.32 14.33 17.64
C ASN A 41 4.60 14.10 16.15
N ARG A 42 3.70 13.45 15.40
CA ARG A 42 3.77 13.37 13.94
C ARG A 42 3.02 14.56 13.30
N PRO A 43 3.40 14.99 12.09
CA PRO A 43 2.79 16.17 11.45
C PRO A 43 1.26 16.08 11.32
N ALA A 44 0.72 14.90 10.98
CA ALA A 44 -0.72 14.73 10.83
C ALA A 44 -1.46 14.88 12.16
N TYR A 45 -0.90 14.43 13.29
CA TYR A 45 -1.54 14.47 14.60
C TYR A 45 -2.06 15.87 14.95
N THR A 46 -1.19 16.87 14.89
CA THR A 46 -1.56 18.26 15.21
C THR A 46 -2.60 18.82 14.24
N THR A 47 -2.42 18.57 12.95
CA THR A 47 -3.32 19.07 11.91
C THR A 47 -4.73 18.48 12.07
N LEU A 48 -4.84 17.18 12.35
CA LEU A 48 -6.13 16.51 12.55
C LEU A 48 -6.83 16.98 13.82
N LEU A 49 -6.07 17.19 14.91
CA LEU A 49 -6.61 17.76 16.14
C LEU A 49 -7.12 19.20 15.96
N GLN A 50 -6.42 20.02 15.19
CA GLN A 50 -6.86 21.38 14.90
C GLN A 50 -8.16 21.41 14.11
N HIS A 51 -8.36 20.44 13.21
CA HIS A 51 -9.56 20.38 12.36
C HIS A 51 -10.77 19.79 13.08
N TRP A 52 -10.60 18.64 13.78
CA TRP A 52 -11.73 17.93 14.39
C TRP A 52 -11.81 18.06 15.92
N GLY A 53 -10.84 18.74 16.53
CA GLY A 53 -10.79 18.92 17.99
C GLY A 53 -10.51 17.62 18.75
N ASN A 54 -10.63 17.70 20.07
CA ASN A 54 -10.30 16.58 20.97
C ASN A 54 -11.29 15.40 20.88
N GLY A 55 -12.42 15.55 20.17
CA GLY A 55 -13.38 14.48 19.97
C GLY A 55 -12.81 13.22 19.30
N ILE A 56 -11.74 13.37 18.54
CA ILE A 56 -11.06 12.28 17.83
C ILE A 56 -9.97 11.56 18.67
N LEU A 57 -9.78 11.96 19.94
CA LEU A 57 -8.79 11.31 20.81
C LEU A 57 -9.36 10.04 21.46
N ALA A 58 -8.49 9.05 21.60
CA ALA A 58 -8.67 7.92 22.50
C ALA A 58 -8.34 8.32 23.95
N GLN A 59 -8.61 7.45 24.92
CA GLN A 59 -8.37 7.73 26.35
C GLN A 59 -6.88 7.94 26.68
N ASP A 60 -5.99 7.35 25.91
CA ASP A 60 -4.52 7.45 26.06
C ASP A 60 -3.91 8.68 25.35
N GLY A 61 -4.76 9.53 24.75
CA GLY A 61 -4.32 10.73 24.02
C GLY A 61 -3.85 10.46 22.58
N THR A 62 -3.92 9.24 22.09
CA THR A 62 -3.67 8.93 20.67
C THR A 62 -4.89 9.26 19.82
N LEU A 63 -4.71 9.36 18.50
CA LEU A 63 -5.84 9.54 17.58
C LEU A 63 -6.64 8.23 17.43
N ASP A 64 -7.95 8.30 17.72
CA ASP A 64 -8.86 7.17 17.54
C ASP A 64 -9.28 7.06 16.05
N ARG A 65 -8.63 6.15 15.34
CA ARG A 65 -8.90 5.90 13.91
C ARG A 65 -10.35 5.49 13.62
N LYS A 66 -11.04 4.86 14.58
CA LYS A 66 -12.46 4.49 14.39
C LYS A 66 -13.35 5.73 14.41
N LYS A 67 -13.08 6.68 15.30
CA LYS A 67 -13.80 7.95 15.33
C LYS A 67 -13.56 8.75 14.05
N ILE A 68 -12.29 8.84 13.60
CA ILE A 68 -11.93 9.51 12.35
C ILE A 68 -12.63 8.81 11.16
N ALA A 69 -12.59 7.49 11.09
CA ALA A 69 -13.30 6.72 10.07
C ALA A 69 -14.81 7.02 10.09
N GLY A 70 -15.42 7.11 11.27
CA GLY A 70 -16.84 7.48 11.42
C GLY A 70 -17.18 8.84 10.84
N ILE A 71 -16.28 9.82 10.94
CA ILE A 71 -16.43 11.16 10.35
C ILE A 71 -16.33 11.08 8.81
N VAL A 72 -15.23 10.52 8.30
CA VAL A 72 -14.94 10.56 6.87
C VAL A 72 -15.81 9.61 6.02
N PHE A 73 -16.38 8.56 6.62
CA PHE A 73 -17.35 7.71 5.92
C PHE A 73 -18.73 8.39 5.73
N GLN A 74 -19.02 9.42 6.52
CA GLN A 74 -20.29 10.16 6.44
C GLN A 74 -20.19 11.42 5.56
N SER A 75 -18.99 11.90 5.23
CA SER A 75 -18.77 13.10 4.43
C SER A 75 -17.64 12.91 3.42
N LYS A 76 -17.98 13.08 2.14
CA LYS A 76 -17.00 13.07 1.06
C LYS A 76 -16.01 14.22 1.16
N GLU A 77 -16.44 15.36 1.68
CA GLU A 77 -15.65 16.56 1.89
C GLU A 77 -14.57 16.30 2.96
N GLU A 78 -14.97 15.68 4.09
CA GLU A 78 -14.03 15.32 5.16
C GLU A 78 -13.04 14.24 4.72
N LEU A 79 -13.48 13.26 3.92
CA LEU A 79 -12.60 12.28 3.32
C LEU A 79 -11.60 12.95 2.36
N ALA A 80 -12.04 13.85 1.51
CA ALA A 80 -11.18 14.58 0.59
C ALA A 80 -10.17 15.45 1.36
N TRP A 81 -10.60 16.12 2.41
CA TRP A 81 -9.73 16.90 3.28
C TRP A 81 -8.69 16.01 3.97
N LEU A 82 -9.10 14.90 4.59
CA LEU A 82 -8.16 13.96 5.21
C LEU A 82 -7.10 13.48 4.21
N ASN A 83 -7.53 13.09 3.02
CA ASN A 83 -6.62 12.65 1.96
C ASN A 83 -5.65 13.76 1.52
N SER A 84 -6.12 15.02 1.46
CA SER A 84 -5.25 16.16 1.12
C SER A 84 -4.16 16.42 2.15
N VAL A 85 -4.40 16.08 3.41
CA VAL A 85 -3.40 16.16 4.50
C VAL A 85 -2.49 14.93 4.50
N MET A 86 -3.07 13.73 4.44
CA MET A 86 -2.33 12.47 4.62
C MET A 86 -1.46 12.09 3.42
N HIS A 87 -1.97 12.26 2.19
CA HIS A 87 -1.25 11.81 0.99
C HIS A 87 0.13 12.46 0.83
N PRO A 88 0.30 13.79 0.97
CA PRO A 88 1.63 14.40 0.89
C PRO A 88 2.59 13.90 1.97
N LEU A 89 2.10 13.73 3.21
CA LEU A 89 2.92 13.28 4.33
C LEU A 89 3.43 11.86 4.13
N VAL A 90 2.55 10.95 3.73
CA VAL A 90 2.90 9.56 3.46
C VAL A 90 3.84 9.45 2.26
N ARG A 91 3.55 10.19 1.17
CA ARG A 91 4.38 10.22 -0.03
C ARG A 91 5.80 10.71 0.28
N ASN A 92 5.94 11.81 1.02
CA ASN A 92 7.23 12.36 1.39
C ASN A 92 8.03 11.36 2.26
N ALA A 93 7.39 10.74 3.26
CA ALA A 93 8.05 9.75 4.10
C ALA A 93 8.53 8.53 3.31
N ILE A 94 7.75 8.04 2.33
CA ILE A 94 8.17 6.95 1.43
C ILE A 94 9.36 7.41 0.57
N GLN A 95 9.30 8.61 0.01
CA GLN A 95 10.37 9.16 -0.84
C GLN A 95 11.66 9.39 -0.05
N ASP A 96 11.56 9.92 1.17
CA ASP A 96 12.70 10.10 2.07
C ASP A 96 13.36 8.74 2.36
N CYS A 97 12.55 7.72 2.70
CA CYS A 97 13.03 6.36 2.89
C CYS A 97 13.69 5.80 1.62
N ALA A 98 13.15 6.06 0.43
CA ALA A 98 13.74 5.61 -0.83
C ALA A 98 15.09 6.28 -1.14
N ASN A 99 15.32 7.47 -0.60
CA ASN A 99 16.53 8.26 -0.82
C ASN A 99 17.62 8.09 0.26
N GLU A 100 17.33 7.36 1.36
CA GLU A 100 18.29 7.18 2.47
C GLU A 100 19.58 6.47 2.04
N ASP A 101 19.48 5.54 1.10
CA ASP A 101 20.63 4.79 0.58
C ASP A 101 20.41 4.37 -0.90
N ALA A 102 21.44 3.79 -1.53
CA ALA A 102 21.41 3.40 -2.94
C ALA A 102 20.58 2.14 -3.22
N ARG A 103 20.10 1.42 -2.20
CA ARG A 103 19.30 0.21 -2.39
C ARG A 103 17.90 0.54 -2.84
N PRO A 104 17.30 -0.22 -3.77
CA PRO A 104 15.91 -0.01 -4.14
C PRO A 104 14.97 -0.28 -2.96
N LEU A 105 14.02 0.62 -2.74
CA LEU A 105 12.93 0.45 -1.77
C LEU A 105 11.75 -0.22 -2.47
N PHE A 106 11.35 -1.39 -2.00
CA PHE A 106 10.12 -2.07 -2.42
C PHE A 106 8.98 -1.65 -1.47
N CYS A 107 8.02 -0.89 -1.97
CA CYS A 107 6.95 -0.34 -1.15
C CYS A 107 5.58 -0.88 -1.60
N ALA A 108 4.83 -1.49 -0.67
CA ALA A 108 3.45 -1.87 -0.93
C ALA A 108 2.55 -0.62 -0.92
N ILE A 109 1.93 -0.30 -2.06
CA ILE A 109 1.01 0.84 -2.23
C ILE A 109 -0.28 0.33 -2.86
N PRO A 110 -1.30 -0.06 -2.05
CA PRO A 110 -2.50 -0.74 -2.56
C PRO A 110 -3.29 0.08 -3.58
N LEU A 111 -3.45 1.38 -3.33
CA LEU A 111 -4.23 2.30 -4.15
C LEU A 111 -3.33 3.20 -5.03
N LEU A 112 -2.21 2.68 -5.53
CA LEU A 112 -1.21 3.43 -6.29
C LEU A 112 -1.84 4.27 -7.41
N PHE A 113 -2.59 3.62 -8.28
CA PHE A 113 -3.22 4.26 -9.45
C PHE A 113 -4.45 5.10 -9.07
N GLU A 114 -5.26 4.61 -8.12
CA GLU A 114 -6.43 5.34 -7.63
C GLU A 114 -6.06 6.66 -6.96
N SER A 115 -4.87 6.74 -6.38
CA SER A 115 -4.35 7.95 -5.71
C SER A 115 -3.47 8.83 -6.62
N GLY A 116 -3.24 8.44 -7.87
CA GLY A 116 -2.37 9.16 -8.81
C GLY A 116 -0.90 9.19 -8.33
N TRP A 117 -0.41 8.09 -7.75
CA TRP A 117 0.96 8.02 -7.22
C TRP A 117 1.92 7.24 -8.14
N GLU A 118 1.44 6.76 -9.29
CA GLU A 118 2.22 5.99 -10.25
C GLU A 118 3.48 6.73 -10.73
N GLU A 119 3.39 8.05 -10.90
CA GLU A 119 4.52 8.88 -11.34
C GLU A 119 5.64 9.00 -10.28
N THR A 120 5.38 8.62 -9.03
CA THR A 120 6.40 8.65 -7.97
C THR A 120 7.26 7.39 -7.91
N ALA A 121 6.86 6.34 -8.59
CA ALA A 121 7.56 5.06 -8.63
C ALA A 121 8.44 4.96 -9.87
N ASP A 122 9.68 4.50 -9.69
CA ASP A 122 10.59 4.21 -10.80
C ASP A 122 10.20 2.94 -11.56
N LYS A 123 9.61 1.97 -10.84
CA LYS A 123 9.06 0.73 -11.38
C LYS A 123 7.83 0.30 -10.60
N ILE A 124 6.91 -0.37 -11.27
CA ILE A 124 5.66 -0.85 -10.71
C ILE A 124 5.56 -2.37 -10.87
N ILE A 125 5.30 -3.06 -9.76
CA ILE A 125 4.98 -4.49 -9.73
C ILE A 125 3.49 -4.62 -9.43
N SER A 126 2.70 -5.21 -10.33
CA SER A 126 1.30 -5.55 -10.05
C SER A 126 1.17 -6.98 -9.59
N VAL A 127 0.48 -7.18 -8.46
CA VAL A 127 0.18 -8.49 -7.90
C VAL A 127 -1.20 -8.93 -8.34
N TRP A 128 -1.30 -10.15 -8.85
CA TRP A 128 -2.53 -10.70 -9.37
C TRP A 128 -2.84 -12.11 -8.81
N CYS A 129 -4.10 -12.38 -8.58
CA CYS A 129 -4.68 -13.70 -8.48
C CYS A 129 -6.10 -13.67 -9.05
N ASP A 130 -6.67 -14.84 -9.34
CA ASP A 130 -8.04 -14.93 -9.79
C ASP A 130 -9.04 -14.46 -8.71
N ARG A 131 -10.24 -14.07 -9.15
CA ARG A 131 -11.30 -13.49 -8.30
C ARG A 131 -11.74 -14.46 -7.20
N GLU A 132 -11.78 -15.76 -7.48
CA GLU A 132 -12.19 -16.76 -6.49
C GLU A 132 -11.16 -16.89 -5.37
N THR A 133 -9.89 -17.00 -5.71
CA THR A 133 -8.77 -17.00 -4.74
C THR A 133 -8.80 -15.74 -3.88
N GLN A 134 -9.02 -14.57 -4.49
CA GLN A 134 -9.11 -13.30 -3.79
C GLN A 134 -10.28 -13.29 -2.80
N MET A 135 -11.46 -13.73 -3.22
CA MET A 135 -12.66 -13.82 -2.38
C MET A 135 -12.46 -14.79 -1.21
N GLN A 136 -11.90 -15.98 -1.45
CA GLN A 136 -11.61 -16.96 -0.41
C GLN A 136 -10.66 -16.40 0.66
N ARG A 137 -9.62 -15.65 0.26
CA ARG A 137 -8.70 -15.01 1.19
C ARG A 137 -9.37 -13.94 2.06
N LEU A 138 -10.32 -13.18 1.52
CA LEU A 138 -11.06 -12.17 2.27
C LEU A 138 -12.04 -12.82 3.26
N ILE A 139 -12.74 -13.87 2.85
CA ILE A 139 -13.62 -14.65 3.73
C ILE A 139 -12.81 -15.30 4.86
N ALA A 140 -11.64 -15.88 4.57
CA ALA A 140 -10.75 -16.45 5.57
C ALA A 140 -10.24 -15.39 6.60
N ARG A 141 -10.26 -14.10 6.24
CA ARG A 141 -9.98 -12.97 7.15
C ARG A 141 -11.20 -12.51 7.96
N GLY A 142 -12.32 -13.23 7.87
CA GLY A 142 -13.56 -12.94 8.62
C GLY A 142 -14.50 -11.94 7.93
N TRP A 143 -14.29 -11.61 6.65
CA TRP A 143 -15.19 -10.72 5.93
C TRP A 143 -16.41 -11.47 5.41
N SER A 144 -17.59 -10.81 5.42
CA SER A 144 -18.75 -11.34 4.70
C SER A 144 -18.49 -11.26 3.18
N ARG A 145 -19.13 -12.15 2.42
CA ARG A 145 -19.02 -12.14 0.94
C ARG A 145 -19.49 -10.81 0.34
N GLU A 146 -20.53 -10.22 0.90
CA GLU A 146 -21.06 -8.93 0.47
C GLU A 146 -20.04 -7.81 0.71
N HIS A 147 -19.54 -7.67 1.94
CA HIS A 147 -18.52 -6.67 2.27
C HIS A 147 -17.24 -6.83 1.42
N ALA A 148 -16.81 -8.08 1.20
CA ALA A 148 -15.67 -8.35 0.33
C ALA A 148 -15.93 -7.89 -1.11
N LYS A 149 -17.12 -8.17 -1.65
CA LYS A 149 -17.51 -7.74 -3.00
C LYS A 149 -17.51 -6.23 -3.13
N ASP A 150 -18.13 -5.50 -2.21
CA ASP A 150 -18.20 -4.03 -2.24
C ASP A 150 -16.80 -3.40 -2.23
N ARG A 151 -15.88 -3.95 -1.43
CA ARG A 151 -14.50 -3.49 -1.37
C ARG A 151 -13.71 -3.79 -2.63
N LEU A 152 -13.95 -4.94 -3.25
CA LEU A 152 -13.33 -5.29 -4.52
C LEU A 152 -13.83 -4.39 -5.66
N ASP A 153 -15.13 -4.11 -5.68
CA ASP A 153 -15.76 -3.30 -6.72
C ASP A 153 -15.44 -1.79 -6.58
N SER A 154 -14.96 -1.35 -5.40
CA SER A 154 -14.50 0.02 -5.16
C SER A 154 -13.08 0.33 -5.64
N GLN A 155 -12.31 -0.68 -6.02
CA GLN A 155 -10.94 -0.54 -6.52
C GLN A 155 -10.90 -0.71 -8.04
N TRP A 156 -9.83 -0.21 -8.68
CA TRP A 156 -9.59 -0.52 -10.08
C TRP A 156 -9.45 -2.03 -10.28
N SER A 157 -9.90 -2.51 -11.45
CA SER A 157 -9.77 -3.92 -11.76
C SER A 157 -8.30 -4.36 -11.76
N PRO A 158 -8.02 -5.60 -11.32
CA PRO A 158 -6.66 -6.13 -11.34
C PRO A 158 -6.01 -6.12 -12.72
N GLU A 159 -6.80 -6.39 -13.76
CA GLU A 159 -6.37 -6.40 -15.16
C GLU A 159 -5.90 -5.02 -15.61
N ARG A 160 -6.62 -3.96 -15.20
CA ARG A 160 -6.20 -2.58 -15.50
C ARG A 160 -4.87 -2.25 -14.83
N LYS A 161 -4.67 -2.68 -13.58
CA LYS A 161 -3.40 -2.47 -12.86
C LYS A 161 -2.25 -3.24 -13.51
N LEU A 162 -2.50 -4.46 -13.99
CA LEU A 162 -1.50 -5.26 -14.73
C LEU A 162 -1.02 -4.58 -16.00
N LEU A 163 -1.93 -3.98 -16.76
CA LEU A 163 -1.60 -3.31 -18.03
C LEU A 163 -0.69 -2.09 -17.86
N LEU A 164 -0.67 -1.49 -16.68
CA LEU A 164 0.09 -0.28 -16.37
C LEU A 164 1.38 -0.56 -15.57
N ALA A 165 1.63 -1.82 -15.21
CA ALA A 165 2.78 -2.21 -14.43
C ALA A 165 3.96 -2.67 -15.32
N ASP A 166 5.18 -2.45 -14.84
CA ASP A 166 6.40 -2.96 -15.49
C ASP A 166 6.57 -4.47 -15.29
N TYR A 167 6.12 -4.99 -14.15
CA TYR A 167 6.21 -6.39 -13.76
C TYR A 167 4.89 -6.90 -13.21
N ALA A 168 4.66 -8.21 -13.39
CA ALA A 168 3.51 -8.91 -12.80
C ALA A 168 3.99 -10.07 -11.93
N ILE A 169 3.32 -10.30 -10.78
CA ILE A 169 3.53 -11.47 -9.93
C ILE A 169 2.19 -12.14 -9.69
N VAL A 170 2.07 -13.42 -10.05
CA VAL A 170 0.87 -14.22 -9.83
C VAL A 170 0.94 -14.86 -8.45
N SER A 171 0.05 -14.46 -7.55
CA SER A 171 0.03 -14.94 -6.16
C SER A 171 -0.93 -16.12 -5.92
N GLY A 172 -1.71 -16.51 -6.92
CA GLY A 172 -2.61 -17.68 -6.90
C GLY A 172 -1.89 -18.98 -7.29
N CYS A 173 -0.65 -19.18 -6.88
CA CYS A 173 0.17 -20.33 -7.24
C CYS A 173 0.79 -20.97 -5.99
N SER A 174 1.59 -22.04 -6.18
CA SER A 174 2.33 -22.65 -5.08
C SER A 174 3.37 -21.70 -4.48
N TRP A 175 3.71 -21.91 -3.21
CA TRP A 175 4.71 -21.11 -2.51
C TRP A 175 6.06 -21.05 -3.25
N GLN A 176 6.52 -22.20 -3.79
CA GLN A 176 7.76 -22.29 -4.55
C GLN A 176 7.73 -21.41 -5.80
N HIS A 177 6.64 -21.48 -6.58
CA HIS A 177 6.48 -20.65 -7.78
C HIS A 177 6.41 -19.15 -7.44
N LEU A 178 5.77 -18.79 -6.31
CA LEU A 178 5.74 -17.41 -5.86
C LEU A 178 7.14 -16.90 -5.52
N ALA A 179 7.91 -17.69 -4.77
CA ALA A 179 9.28 -17.36 -4.41
C ALA A 179 10.18 -17.21 -5.64
N ASP A 180 10.04 -18.11 -6.64
CA ASP A 180 10.79 -18.04 -7.89
C ASP A 180 10.45 -16.78 -8.70
N GLN A 181 9.17 -16.42 -8.83
CA GLN A 181 8.74 -15.17 -9.48
C GLN A 181 9.35 -13.95 -8.77
N CYS A 182 9.26 -13.88 -7.44
CA CYS A 182 9.84 -12.77 -6.66
C CYS A 182 11.34 -12.67 -6.88
N ARG A 183 12.05 -13.79 -6.88
CA ARG A 183 13.52 -13.84 -7.12
C ARG A 183 13.87 -13.34 -8.53
N ILE A 184 13.14 -13.78 -9.56
CA ILE A 184 13.36 -13.34 -10.96
C ILE A 184 13.15 -11.83 -11.09
N VAL A 185 12.04 -11.31 -10.58
CA VAL A 185 11.72 -9.88 -10.64
C VAL A 185 12.75 -9.06 -9.85
N TYR A 186 13.14 -9.51 -8.66
CA TYR A 186 14.17 -8.86 -7.86
C TYR A 186 15.50 -8.75 -8.60
N GLN A 187 15.97 -9.87 -9.18
CA GLN A 187 17.22 -9.91 -9.95
C GLN A 187 17.17 -8.99 -11.18
N ALA A 188 16.05 -8.96 -11.90
CA ALA A 188 15.87 -8.08 -13.05
C ALA A 188 15.95 -6.59 -12.66
N ILE A 189 15.32 -6.21 -11.54
CA ILE A 189 15.36 -4.83 -11.04
C ILE A 189 16.77 -4.46 -10.59
N VAL A 190 17.45 -5.29 -9.80
CA VAL A 190 18.81 -5.02 -9.32
C VAL A 190 19.79 -4.93 -10.49
N ALA A 191 19.67 -5.81 -11.48
CA ALA A 191 20.53 -5.77 -12.68
C ALA A 191 20.35 -4.46 -13.49
N SER A 192 19.12 -3.95 -13.61
CA SER A 192 18.85 -2.68 -14.31
C SER A 192 19.51 -1.47 -13.65
N ILE A 193 19.62 -1.48 -12.32
CA ILE A 193 20.30 -0.40 -11.56
C ILE A 193 21.80 -0.41 -11.84
N THR A 194 22.41 -1.60 -11.86
CA THR A 194 23.87 -1.75 -12.08
C THR A 194 24.30 -1.35 -13.49
N GLN A 195 23.38 -1.40 -14.47
CA GLN A 195 23.67 -0.98 -15.86
C GLN A 195 23.51 0.53 -16.08
N SER A 196 22.89 1.24 -15.14
CA SER A 196 22.63 2.69 -15.23
C SER A 196 23.66 3.54 -14.47
N LEU A 197 24.63 2.88 -13.82
CA LEU A 197 25.80 3.47 -13.13
C LEU A 197 27.06 3.32 -14.00
#